data_d810379155986997a6b15b0511391085
#
_entry.id   d810379155986997a6b15b0511391085
#
_cell.length_a   1.000
_cell.length_b   1.000
_cell.length_c   1.000
_cell.angle_alpha   90.00
_cell.angle_beta   90.00
_cell.angle_gamma   90.00
#
_symmetry.space_group_name_H-M   'P 1'
#
loop_
_entity.id
_entity.type
_entity.pdbx_description
1 polymer ?
#
loop_
_entity_poly.entity_id
_entity_poly.type
_entity_poly.pdbx_seq_one_letter_code
_entity_poly.pdbx_strand_id
1 'polypeptide(L)'
;MPAYDQPVKMLIDGLNKTGHITHTTHRKTMVTLHHNAGRLSHEGVLEVWKTRPASAHLDVDGAGAVAQYAWLNEYAWACGSTNGNQDSISIEMANSAVGGDWPVAEVTWKSAARLAGWIFAKIIGTRPTSSNLVVHHHWKATACAGPYIDRVMPQILQLANMSYDYFVGGGSAPTQPVTSPPTSGGKTFDQIVQEVLEGRWGNGEDRRKRLVAAGYNYENIQLEVNRRIGGGAPAANRPSLYEIAQQVIKGLWGNGPVRRQRLTGAGYNYEQVQAEVNRQLRR
;
A
#
# COMPACT_ATOMS: atom_id res chain seq x y z
N MET A 1 -10.05 -3.16 -15.42
CA MET A 1 -9.93 -4.18 -14.35
C MET A 1 -9.44 -3.49 -13.08
N PRO A 2 -9.97 -3.81 -11.89
CA PRO A 2 -9.60 -3.08 -10.68
C PRO A 2 -8.16 -3.40 -10.26
N ALA A 3 -7.42 -2.34 -9.95
CA ALA A 3 -6.04 -2.36 -9.48
C ALA A 3 -5.90 -1.49 -8.23
N TYR A 4 -4.89 -1.76 -7.42
CA TYR A 4 -4.48 -0.86 -6.34
C TYR A 4 -3.92 0.43 -6.94
N ASP A 5 -4.22 1.57 -6.35
CA ASP A 5 -3.88 2.88 -6.92
C ASP A 5 -2.44 3.35 -6.60
N GLN A 6 -1.74 2.65 -5.71
CA GLN A 6 -0.40 3.01 -5.23
C GLN A 6 0.58 1.83 -5.13
N PRO A 7 0.59 0.86 -6.04
CA PRO A 7 1.60 -0.20 -5.99
C PRO A 7 2.96 0.38 -6.39
N VAL A 8 4.02 -0.03 -5.70
CA VAL A 8 5.38 0.29 -6.13
C VAL A 8 5.78 -0.51 -7.37
N LYS A 9 5.13 -1.67 -7.57
CA LYS A 9 5.35 -2.56 -8.73
C LYS A 9 4.05 -3.18 -9.20
N MET A 10 3.91 -3.26 -10.53
CA MET A 10 2.85 -4.00 -11.21
C MET A 10 3.50 -5.21 -11.90
N LEU A 11 3.24 -6.41 -11.39
CA LEU A 11 3.84 -7.66 -11.83
C LEU A 11 2.79 -8.62 -12.45
N ILE A 12 1.65 -8.09 -12.88
CA ILE A 12 0.51 -8.84 -13.43
C ILE A 12 0.93 -9.66 -14.65
N ASP A 13 1.65 -9.06 -15.60
CA ASP A 13 2.10 -9.75 -16.80
C ASP A 13 3.04 -10.91 -16.49
N GLY A 14 3.85 -10.78 -15.44
CA GLY A 14 4.72 -11.85 -14.96
C GLY A 14 3.93 -13.04 -14.44
N LEU A 15 2.90 -12.78 -13.63
CA LEU A 15 2.07 -13.83 -13.05
C LEU A 15 1.12 -14.46 -14.09
N ASN A 16 0.56 -13.69 -15.01
CA ASN A 16 -0.31 -14.23 -16.06
C ASN A 16 0.38 -15.31 -16.90
N LYS A 17 1.69 -15.23 -17.07
CA LYS A 17 2.49 -16.23 -17.78
C LYS A 17 2.61 -17.56 -17.04
N THR A 18 2.30 -17.63 -15.75
CA THR A 18 2.36 -18.87 -14.95
C THR A 18 1.14 -19.75 -15.14
N GLY A 19 0.01 -19.19 -15.61
CA GLY A 19 -1.28 -19.87 -15.65
C GLY A 19 -1.95 -20.05 -14.29
N HIS A 20 -1.42 -19.46 -13.23
CA HIS A 20 -1.91 -19.60 -11.85
C HIS A 20 -2.92 -18.51 -11.45
N ILE A 21 -3.56 -17.91 -12.43
CA ILE A 21 -4.68 -16.98 -12.28
C ILE A 21 -5.84 -17.47 -13.13
N THR A 22 -7.05 -17.39 -12.60
CA THR A 22 -8.27 -17.74 -13.32
C THR A 22 -9.18 -16.52 -13.39
N HIS A 23 -9.67 -16.22 -14.58
CA HIS A 23 -10.68 -15.18 -14.76
C HIS A 23 -12.00 -15.58 -14.10
N THR A 24 -12.63 -14.66 -13.39
CA THR A 24 -13.91 -14.89 -12.74
C THR A 24 -14.78 -13.63 -12.78
N THR A 25 -16.08 -13.82 -12.77
CA THR A 25 -17.08 -12.77 -12.57
C THR A 25 -17.57 -12.72 -11.11
N HIS A 26 -17.05 -13.59 -10.25
CA HIS A 26 -17.45 -13.69 -8.86
C HIS A 26 -17.05 -12.42 -8.10
N ARG A 27 -18.00 -11.86 -7.36
CA ARG A 27 -17.76 -10.64 -6.58
C ARG A 27 -16.92 -10.95 -5.34
N LYS A 28 -15.85 -10.21 -5.16
CA LYS A 28 -15.04 -10.28 -3.93
C LYS A 28 -15.79 -9.70 -2.73
N THR A 29 -15.74 -10.43 -1.63
CA THR A 29 -16.42 -10.07 -0.37
C THR A 29 -15.49 -10.10 0.82
N MET A 30 -14.28 -10.65 0.67
CA MET A 30 -13.34 -10.90 1.75
C MET A 30 -11.92 -10.46 1.38
N VAL A 31 -11.11 -10.26 2.41
CA VAL A 31 -9.66 -10.15 2.30
C VAL A 31 -9.03 -11.26 3.13
N THR A 32 -8.10 -12.00 2.54
CA THR A 32 -7.33 -13.04 3.22
C THR A 32 -5.87 -12.65 3.32
N LEU A 33 -5.34 -12.68 4.54
CA LEU A 33 -3.94 -12.41 4.83
C LEU A 33 -3.14 -13.71 4.85
N HIS A 34 -1.94 -13.63 4.25
CA HIS A 34 -0.98 -14.73 4.19
C HIS A 34 0.39 -14.24 4.62
N HIS A 35 1.31 -15.16 4.88
CA HIS A 35 2.74 -14.88 4.88
C HIS A 35 3.44 -15.74 3.81
N ASN A 36 4.41 -15.18 3.13
CA ASN A 36 5.10 -15.86 2.02
C ASN A 36 6.17 -16.88 2.49
N ALA A 37 6.22 -17.18 3.79
CA ALA A 37 7.15 -18.12 4.43
C ALA A 37 8.64 -17.77 4.15
N GLY A 38 8.95 -16.49 3.88
CA GLY A 38 10.29 -16.05 3.50
C GLY A 38 10.50 -14.55 3.68
N ARG A 39 11.71 -14.12 3.41
CA ARG A 39 12.14 -12.71 3.37
C ARG A 39 12.34 -12.27 1.92
N LEU A 40 11.35 -12.57 1.08
CA LEU A 40 11.47 -12.38 -0.36
C LEU A 40 11.21 -10.94 -0.78
N SER A 41 11.86 -10.51 -1.85
CA SER A 41 11.45 -9.34 -2.61
C SER A 41 10.22 -9.66 -3.46
N HIS A 42 9.55 -8.66 -3.98
CA HIS A 42 8.41 -8.84 -4.88
C HIS A 42 8.74 -9.74 -6.08
N GLU A 43 9.90 -9.57 -6.71
CA GLU A 43 10.35 -10.45 -7.79
C GLU A 43 10.63 -11.86 -7.31
N GLY A 44 11.20 -12.01 -6.10
CA GLY A 44 11.44 -13.30 -5.49
C GLY A 44 10.16 -14.08 -5.26
N VAL A 45 9.08 -13.42 -4.84
CA VAL A 45 7.74 -14.02 -4.71
C VAL A 45 7.24 -14.49 -6.08
N LEU A 46 7.36 -13.66 -7.13
CA LEU A 46 6.98 -14.05 -8.48
C LEU A 46 7.75 -15.27 -8.99
N GLU A 47 9.07 -15.33 -8.75
CA GLU A 47 9.90 -16.48 -9.15
C GLU A 47 9.45 -17.79 -8.47
N VAL A 48 9.05 -17.73 -7.19
CA VAL A 48 8.47 -18.90 -6.50
C VAL A 48 7.18 -19.35 -7.19
N TRP A 49 6.31 -18.43 -7.60
CA TRP A 49 5.05 -18.79 -8.25
C TRP A 49 5.20 -19.26 -9.69
N LYS A 50 6.33 -19.05 -10.32
CA LYS A 50 6.63 -19.66 -11.63
C LYS A 50 6.82 -21.20 -11.53
N THR A 51 7.24 -21.67 -10.38
CA THR A 51 7.54 -23.09 -10.15
C THR A 51 6.54 -23.79 -9.23
N ARG A 52 5.67 -23.05 -8.56
CA ARG A 52 4.62 -23.55 -7.67
C ARG A 52 3.25 -23.15 -8.18
N PRO A 53 2.24 -24.05 -8.15
CA PRO A 53 0.86 -23.71 -8.52
C PRO A 53 0.19 -22.89 -7.40
N ALA A 54 0.67 -21.67 -7.19
CA ALA A 54 0.18 -20.73 -6.21
C ALA A 54 0.27 -19.31 -6.76
N SER A 55 -0.54 -18.40 -6.23
CA SER A 55 -0.52 -16.99 -6.55
C SER A 55 -1.29 -16.17 -5.51
N ALA A 56 -1.06 -14.88 -5.43
CA ALA A 56 -1.91 -13.94 -4.69
C ALA A 56 -2.16 -12.68 -5.52
N HIS A 57 -3.05 -11.82 -5.07
CA HIS A 57 -3.34 -10.56 -5.75
C HIS A 57 -2.28 -9.51 -5.44
N LEU A 58 -1.85 -9.46 -4.20
CA LEU A 58 -0.96 -8.42 -3.65
C LEU A 58 0.07 -9.05 -2.72
N ASP A 59 1.19 -8.38 -2.58
CA ASP A 59 2.25 -8.70 -1.62
C ASP A 59 2.76 -7.42 -0.95
N VAL A 60 3.12 -7.53 0.32
CA VAL A 60 3.74 -6.48 1.11
C VAL A 60 5.11 -6.97 1.56
N ASP A 61 6.17 -6.30 1.10
CA ASP A 61 7.54 -6.66 1.45
C ASP A 61 7.94 -6.28 2.88
N GLY A 62 9.17 -6.63 3.26
CA GLY A 62 9.71 -6.35 4.58
C GLY A 62 9.86 -4.86 4.92
N ALA A 63 9.79 -3.97 3.94
CA ALA A 63 9.79 -2.51 4.09
C ALA A 63 8.38 -1.90 4.06
N GLY A 64 7.34 -2.71 3.89
CA GLY A 64 5.95 -2.29 3.79
C GLY A 64 5.54 -1.78 2.40
N ALA A 65 6.38 -1.97 1.38
CA ALA A 65 6.05 -1.64 0.01
C ALA A 65 5.08 -2.69 -0.58
N VAL A 66 4.20 -2.26 -1.49
CA VAL A 66 3.13 -3.10 -2.06
C VAL A 66 3.40 -3.38 -3.52
N ALA A 67 3.30 -4.64 -3.92
CA ALA A 67 3.24 -5.03 -5.33
C ALA A 67 1.90 -5.72 -5.66
N GLN A 68 1.47 -5.59 -6.90
CA GLN A 68 0.27 -6.25 -7.41
C GLN A 68 0.62 -7.23 -8.52
N TYR A 69 0.08 -8.46 -8.43
CA TYR A 69 0.37 -9.58 -9.33
C TYR A 69 -0.85 -10.06 -10.12
N ALA A 70 -2.05 -9.79 -9.63
CA ALA A 70 -3.30 -10.13 -10.31
C ALA A 70 -4.27 -8.95 -10.23
N TRP A 71 -5.22 -8.89 -11.17
CA TRP A 71 -6.32 -7.95 -11.04
C TRP A 71 -7.20 -8.34 -9.85
N LEU A 72 -7.67 -7.35 -9.08
CA LEU A 72 -8.34 -7.60 -7.80
C LEU A 72 -9.69 -8.32 -7.92
N ASN A 73 -10.23 -8.42 -9.12
CA ASN A 73 -11.43 -9.18 -9.42
C ASN A 73 -11.14 -10.59 -9.97
N GLU A 74 -9.87 -10.98 -10.10
CA GLU A 74 -9.48 -12.30 -10.56
C GLU A 74 -9.53 -13.35 -9.45
N TYR A 75 -9.33 -14.60 -9.81
CA TYR A 75 -9.23 -15.74 -8.92
C TYR A 75 -7.75 -16.11 -8.79
N ALA A 76 -7.13 -15.70 -7.68
CA ALA A 76 -5.76 -16.11 -7.34
C ALA A 76 -5.77 -17.45 -6.59
N TRP A 77 -4.75 -18.26 -6.77
CA TRP A 77 -4.62 -19.58 -6.17
C TRP A 77 -3.92 -19.52 -4.81
N ALA A 78 -4.52 -18.80 -3.87
CA ALA A 78 -3.90 -18.48 -2.58
C ALA A 78 -4.41 -19.34 -1.42
N CYS A 79 -5.73 -19.58 -1.36
CA CYS A 79 -6.37 -20.09 -0.16
C CYS A 79 -6.46 -21.62 -0.08
N GLY A 80 -6.05 -22.34 -1.14
CA GLY A 80 -6.21 -23.80 -1.21
C GLY A 80 -7.67 -24.28 -1.09
N SER A 81 -8.63 -23.40 -1.32
CA SER A 81 -10.07 -23.56 -1.27
C SER A 81 -10.70 -22.80 -2.42
N THR A 82 -11.61 -23.39 -3.15
CA THR A 82 -12.32 -22.74 -4.25
C THR A 82 -13.07 -21.51 -3.76
N ASN A 83 -13.83 -21.63 -2.68
CA ASN A 83 -14.57 -20.50 -2.11
C ASN A 83 -13.62 -19.40 -1.64
N GLY A 84 -12.53 -19.76 -0.91
CA GLY A 84 -11.55 -18.80 -0.46
C GLY A 84 -10.91 -18.03 -1.60
N ASN A 85 -10.56 -18.69 -2.68
CA ASN A 85 -9.96 -18.06 -3.87
C ASN A 85 -10.98 -17.19 -4.63
N GLN A 86 -12.25 -17.60 -4.69
CA GLN A 86 -13.32 -16.83 -5.34
C GLN A 86 -13.69 -15.58 -4.54
N ASP A 87 -13.89 -15.74 -3.24
CA ASP A 87 -14.43 -14.68 -2.38
C ASP A 87 -13.38 -13.66 -1.97
N SER A 88 -12.10 -14.06 -1.91
CA SER A 88 -11.05 -13.23 -1.32
C SER A 88 -10.20 -12.46 -2.33
N ILE A 89 -9.77 -11.26 -1.90
CA ILE A 89 -8.53 -10.64 -2.36
C ILE A 89 -7.43 -11.04 -1.37
N SER A 90 -6.42 -11.76 -1.85
CA SER A 90 -5.33 -12.31 -1.02
C SER A 90 -4.14 -11.37 -0.99
N ILE A 91 -3.61 -11.13 0.21
CA ILE A 91 -2.43 -10.30 0.48
C ILE A 91 -1.37 -11.17 1.14
N GLU A 92 -0.22 -11.35 0.48
CA GLU A 92 0.98 -11.94 1.06
C GLU A 92 1.77 -10.91 1.87
N MET A 93 2.50 -11.37 2.87
CA MET A 93 3.38 -10.55 3.70
C MET A 93 4.75 -11.21 3.85
N ALA A 94 5.82 -10.45 3.62
CA ALA A 94 7.17 -10.93 3.89
C ALA A 94 7.40 -11.11 5.39
N ASN A 95 7.98 -12.25 5.77
CA ASN A 95 8.40 -12.47 7.14
C ASN A 95 9.69 -11.70 7.48
N SER A 96 9.85 -11.31 8.73
CA SER A 96 11.12 -10.75 9.24
C SER A 96 12.12 -11.83 9.62
N ALA A 97 11.64 -13.04 9.96
CA ALA A 97 12.42 -14.25 10.16
C ALA A 97 11.64 -15.48 9.67
N VAL A 98 12.38 -16.56 9.36
CA VAL A 98 11.82 -17.83 8.90
C VAL A 98 11.68 -18.79 10.08
N GLY A 99 10.52 -19.46 10.20
CA GLY A 99 10.25 -20.42 11.25
C GLY A 99 9.79 -19.80 12.58
N GLY A 100 9.73 -20.64 13.62
CA GLY A 100 9.17 -20.23 14.91
C GLY A 100 7.69 -19.86 14.81
N ASP A 101 7.33 -18.69 15.28
CA ASP A 101 5.97 -18.14 15.15
C ASP A 101 5.74 -17.32 13.86
N TRP A 102 6.66 -17.39 12.92
CA TRP A 102 6.61 -16.71 11.62
C TRP A 102 6.44 -15.18 11.74
N PRO A 103 7.37 -14.50 12.40
CA PRO A 103 7.23 -13.08 12.67
C PRO A 103 7.19 -12.27 11.37
N VAL A 104 6.33 -11.24 11.36
CA VAL A 104 6.20 -10.25 10.30
C VAL A 104 6.55 -8.89 10.88
N ALA A 105 7.36 -8.11 10.18
CA ALA A 105 7.74 -6.78 10.64
C ALA A 105 6.50 -5.89 10.82
N GLU A 106 6.54 -5.02 11.80
CA GLU A 106 5.40 -4.14 12.11
C GLU A 106 5.00 -3.25 10.93
N VAL A 107 6.00 -2.72 10.19
CA VAL A 107 5.78 -1.94 8.98
C VAL A 107 5.04 -2.73 7.92
N THR A 108 5.34 -4.02 7.76
CA THR A 108 4.73 -4.91 6.78
C THR A 108 3.26 -5.17 7.10
N TRP A 109 2.92 -5.67 8.31
CA TRP A 109 1.52 -5.94 8.63
C TRP A 109 0.67 -4.68 8.78
N LYS A 110 1.26 -3.55 9.21
CA LYS A 110 0.55 -2.26 9.20
C LYS A 110 0.24 -1.78 7.79
N SER A 111 1.16 -1.97 6.85
CA SER A 111 0.90 -1.69 5.44
C SER A 111 -0.19 -2.60 4.88
N ALA A 112 -0.14 -3.91 5.15
CA ALA A 112 -1.18 -4.86 4.76
C ALA A 112 -2.56 -4.50 5.36
N ALA A 113 -2.61 -4.06 6.61
CA ALA A 113 -3.84 -3.60 7.25
C ALA A 113 -4.44 -2.37 6.57
N ARG A 114 -3.62 -1.37 6.24
CA ARG A 114 -4.08 -0.18 5.48
C ARG A 114 -4.55 -0.53 4.08
N LEU A 115 -3.81 -1.41 3.41
CA LEU A 115 -4.19 -1.94 2.10
C LEU A 115 -5.53 -2.68 2.16
N ALA A 116 -5.76 -3.52 3.18
CA ALA A 116 -7.04 -4.18 3.40
C ALA A 116 -8.17 -3.16 3.56
N GLY A 117 -7.98 -2.10 4.36
CA GLY A 117 -8.96 -1.03 4.52
C GLY A 117 -9.31 -0.33 3.21
N TRP A 118 -8.30 -0.05 2.37
CA TRP A 118 -8.49 0.48 1.02
C TRP A 118 -9.30 -0.48 0.14
N ILE A 119 -8.97 -1.78 0.15
CA ILE A 119 -9.68 -2.82 -0.61
C ILE A 119 -11.16 -2.85 -0.20
N PHE A 120 -11.44 -2.87 1.10
CA PHE A 120 -12.82 -2.85 1.59
C PHE A 120 -13.57 -1.58 1.17
N ALA A 121 -12.92 -0.43 1.20
CA ALA A 121 -13.54 0.84 0.84
C ALA A 121 -13.79 1.01 -0.67
N LYS A 122 -12.83 0.59 -1.51
CA LYS A 122 -12.84 0.90 -2.95
C LYS A 122 -13.29 -0.25 -3.84
N ILE A 123 -13.15 -1.49 -3.36
CA ILE A 123 -13.40 -2.70 -4.17
C ILE A 123 -14.60 -3.48 -3.64
N ILE A 124 -14.60 -3.81 -2.35
CA ILE A 124 -15.64 -4.67 -1.73
C ILE A 124 -16.90 -3.85 -1.39
N GLY A 125 -16.74 -2.66 -0.88
CA GLY A 125 -17.84 -1.75 -0.53
C GLY A 125 -18.49 -2.05 0.84
N THR A 126 -17.84 -2.83 1.70
CA THR A 126 -18.31 -3.12 3.07
C THR A 126 -17.19 -2.85 4.09
N ARG A 127 -17.57 -2.65 5.35
CA ARG A 127 -16.61 -2.43 6.43
C ARG A 127 -15.84 -3.71 6.78
N PRO A 128 -14.53 -3.64 7.10
CA PRO A 128 -13.78 -4.76 7.66
C PRO A 128 -14.36 -5.26 9.00
N THR A 129 -14.51 -6.56 9.13
CA THR A 129 -14.94 -7.26 10.35
C THR A 129 -14.07 -8.50 10.54
N SER A 130 -14.14 -9.15 11.71
CA SER A 130 -13.45 -10.43 11.93
C SER A 130 -13.98 -11.59 11.09
N SER A 131 -15.12 -11.41 10.40
CA SER A 131 -15.69 -12.43 9.52
C SER A 131 -15.34 -12.25 8.05
N ASN A 132 -14.84 -11.08 7.63
CA ASN A 132 -14.49 -10.82 6.23
C ASN A 132 -13.02 -10.39 6.00
N LEU A 133 -12.29 -10.02 7.06
CA LEU A 133 -10.84 -9.88 7.07
C LEU A 133 -10.26 -11.04 7.87
N VAL A 134 -9.78 -12.06 7.18
CA VAL A 134 -9.39 -13.34 7.74
C VAL A 134 -7.96 -13.71 7.38
N VAL A 135 -7.46 -14.81 7.94
CA VAL A 135 -6.16 -15.40 7.62
C VAL A 135 -6.33 -16.71 6.86
N HIS A 136 -5.27 -17.21 6.21
CA HIS A 136 -5.32 -18.39 5.34
C HIS A 136 -5.94 -19.61 6.01
N HIS A 137 -5.63 -19.90 7.28
CA HIS A 137 -6.16 -21.07 7.96
C HIS A 137 -7.68 -21.00 8.25
N HIS A 138 -8.35 -19.88 7.98
CA HIS A 138 -9.81 -19.82 7.92
C HIS A 138 -10.38 -20.74 6.82
N TRP A 139 -9.67 -20.93 5.73
CA TRP A 139 -10.12 -21.65 4.55
C TRP A 139 -9.68 -23.10 4.52
N LYS A 140 -8.50 -23.39 5.06
CA LYS A 140 -7.87 -24.70 5.01
C LYS A 140 -6.88 -24.83 6.17
N ALA A 141 -6.75 -26.04 6.71
CA ALA A 141 -5.72 -26.35 7.70
C ALA A 141 -4.31 -26.09 7.13
N THR A 142 -3.63 -25.09 7.65
CA THR A 142 -2.30 -24.64 7.25
C THR A 142 -1.65 -23.82 8.39
N ALA A 143 -0.31 -23.74 8.40
CA ALA A 143 0.42 -22.89 9.32
C ALA A 143 0.40 -21.37 8.92
N CYS A 144 -0.06 -21.03 7.72
CA CYS A 144 -0.21 -19.64 7.27
C CYS A 144 -1.51 -19.04 7.86
N ALA A 145 -1.56 -17.79 8.34
CA ALA A 145 -0.53 -16.74 8.28
C ALA A 145 0.45 -16.75 9.46
N GLY A 146 0.48 -17.78 10.28
CA GLY A 146 1.39 -17.95 11.41
C GLY A 146 0.88 -17.38 12.72
N PRO A 147 1.33 -17.94 13.86
CA PRO A 147 0.87 -17.51 15.19
C PRO A 147 1.16 -16.03 15.49
N TYR A 148 2.18 -15.43 14.86
CA TYR A 148 2.46 -14.01 15.04
C TYR A 148 1.32 -13.15 14.49
N ILE A 149 0.85 -13.43 13.26
CA ILE A 149 -0.26 -12.67 12.66
C ILE A 149 -1.54 -12.88 13.44
N ASP A 150 -1.82 -14.10 13.93
CA ASP A 150 -3.00 -14.37 14.77
C ASP A 150 -3.04 -13.47 16.00
N ARG A 151 -1.89 -13.26 16.65
CA ARG A 151 -1.81 -12.39 17.83
C ARG A 151 -2.06 -10.91 17.52
N VAL A 152 -1.68 -10.45 16.34
CA VAL A 152 -1.83 -9.04 15.94
C VAL A 152 -3.07 -8.77 15.09
N MET A 153 -3.90 -9.80 14.81
CA MET A 153 -5.15 -9.63 14.04
C MET A 153 -6.09 -8.56 14.62
N PRO A 154 -6.27 -8.41 15.96
CA PRO A 154 -7.09 -7.33 16.49
C PRO A 154 -6.57 -5.93 16.10
N GLN A 155 -5.24 -5.72 16.10
CA GLN A 155 -4.61 -4.46 15.69
C GLN A 155 -4.72 -4.27 14.18
N ILE A 156 -4.56 -5.34 13.39
CA ILE A 156 -4.76 -5.32 11.94
C ILE A 156 -6.20 -4.90 11.61
N LEU A 157 -7.20 -5.51 12.24
CA LEU A 157 -8.60 -5.17 12.03
C LEU A 157 -8.91 -3.73 12.43
N GLN A 158 -8.37 -3.26 13.55
CA GLN A 158 -8.51 -1.87 13.98
C GLN A 158 -7.95 -0.91 12.93
N LEU A 159 -6.72 -1.14 12.47
CA LEU A 159 -6.06 -0.28 11.49
C LEU A 159 -6.73 -0.35 10.12
N ALA A 160 -7.24 -1.52 9.71
CA ALA A 160 -8.01 -1.67 8.49
C ALA A 160 -9.32 -0.87 8.55
N ASN A 161 -10.02 -0.86 9.70
CA ASN A 161 -11.21 -0.03 9.88
C ASN A 161 -10.90 1.46 9.84
N MET A 162 -9.82 1.91 10.47
CA MET A 162 -9.39 3.31 10.39
C MET A 162 -9.07 3.72 8.94
N SER A 163 -8.40 2.85 8.20
CA SER A 163 -8.10 3.05 6.78
C SER A 163 -9.38 3.07 5.93
N TYR A 164 -10.32 2.17 6.19
CA TYR A 164 -11.64 2.15 5.55
C TYR A 164 -12.37 3.48 5.76
N ASP A 165 -12.46 3.97 6.99
CA ASP A 165 -13.13 5.24 7.34
C ASP A 165 -12.50 6.42 6.61
N TYR A 166 -11.18 6.44 6.51
CA TYR A 166 -10.45 7.44 5.73
C TYR A 166 -10.88 7.44 4.25
N PHE A 167 -10.96 6.27 3.62
CA PHE A 167 -11.26 6.16 2.19
C PHE A 167 -12.75 6.30 1.84
N VAL A 168 -13.65 6.05 2.78
CA VAL A 168 -15.11 6.18 2.57
C VAL A 168 -15.63 7.57 2.97
N GLY A 169 -15.18 8.09 4.10
CA GLY A 169 -15.77 9.26 4.72
C GLY A 169 -14.95 10.54 4.68
N GLY A 170 -13.76 10.53 4.07
CA GLY A 170 -12.85 11.68 4.16
C GLY A 170 -12.39 11.96 5.60
N GLY A 171 -12.42 10.96 6.47
CA GLY A 171 -11.88 11.02 7.83
C GLY A 171 -10.40 11.40 7.80
N SER A 172 -9.88 11.94 8.90
CA SER A 172 -8.44 12.13 9.07
C SER A 172 -7.73 10.81 8.82
N ALA A 173 -6.64 10.84 8.03
CA ALA A 173 -5.77 9.68 7.90
C ALA A 173 -5.49 9.09 9.29
N PRO A 174 -5.45 7.75 9.45
CA PRO A 174 -5.28 7.14 10.77
C PRO A 174 -4.00 7.66 11.43
N THR A 175 -4.13 8.69 12.24
CA THR A 175 -3.10 9.19 13.13
C THR A 175 -3.20 8.39 14.42
N GLN A 176 -2.73 7.15 14.40
CA GLN A 176 -2.38 6.52 15.66
C GLN A 176 -0.95 6.94 16.01
N PRO A 177 -0.68 7.20 17.28
CA PRO A 177 0.68 7.11 17.76
C PRO A 177 1.11 5.66 17.52
N VAL A 178 1.85 5.45 16.44
CA VAL A 178 2.57 4.20 16.25
C VAL A 178 3.63 4.20 17.34
N THR A 179 3.36 3.50 18.44
CA THR A 179 4.43 3.02 19.29
C THR A 179 5.21 2.02 18.44
N SER A 180 6.11 2.55 17.62
CA SER A 180 7.08 1.75 16.91
C SER A 180 7.93 1.02 17.93
N PRO A 181 8.24 -0.26 17.75
CA PRO A 181 9.38 -0.81 18.43
C PRO A 181 10.59 0.06 18.06
N PRO A 182 11.58 0.21 18.94
CA PRO A 182 12.72 1.06 18.66
C PRO A 182 13.41 0.54 17.39
N THR A 183 13.28 1.29 16.31
CA THR A 183 14.24 1.21 15.21
C THR A 183 15.61 1.54 15.77
N SER A 184 16.66 0.99 15.22
CA SER A 184 18.05 1.10 15.69
C SER A 184 18.62 2.53 15.81
N GLY A 185 17.78 3.54 15.99
CA GLY A 185 18.08 4.94 16.23
C GLY A 185 17.21 5.64 17.27
N GLY A 186 16.29 4.95 17.94
CA GLY A 186 15.56 5.46 19.13
C GLY A 186 14.53 6.57 18.89
N LYS A 187 14.25 6.99 17.64
CA LYS A 187 13.32 8.07 17.34
C LYS A 187 11.97 7.56 16.85
N THR A 188 10.89 8.20 17.31
CA THR A 188 9.52 7.88 16.87
C THR A 188 9.26 8.38 15.44
N PHE A 189 8.23 7.82 14.78
CA PHE A 189 7.79 8.29 13.47
C PHE A 189 7.50 9.81 13.45
N ASP A 190 6.82 10.32 14.47
CA ASP A 190 6.52 11.74 14.59
C ASP A 190 7.77 12.62 14.76
N GLN A 191 8.76 12.12 15.51
CA GLN A 191 10.05 12.81 15.63
C GLN A 191 10.79 12.88 14.30
N ILE A 192 10.79 11.80 13.52
CA ILE A 192 11.40 11.79 12.19
C ILE A 192 10.66 12.71 11.23
N VAL A 193 9.32 12.67 11.22
CA VAL A 193 8.50 13.60 10.41
C VAL A 193 8.82 15.05 10.78
N GLN A 194 8.92 15.36 12.07
CA GLN A 194 9.27 16.69 12.55
C GLN A 194 10.68 17.11 12.09
N GLU A 195 11.67 16.22 12.19
CA GLU A 195 13.03 16.47 11.70
C GLU A 195 13.09 16.67 10.18
N VAL A 196 12.24 15.99 9.43
CA VAL A 196 12.11 16.22 7.98
C VAL A 196 11.54 17.60 7.69
N LEU A 197 10.53 18.03 8.46
CA LEU A 197 9.95 19.38 8.36
C LEU A 197 10.98 20.46 8.70
N GLU A 198 11.84 20.19 9.65
CA GLU A 198 12.97 21.06 10.04
C GLU A 198 14.16 21.01 9.07
N GLY A 199 14.07 20.19 8.00
CA GLY A 199 15.10 20.08 6.96
C GLY A 199 16.31 19.22 7.33
N ARG A 200 16.32 18.55 8.49
CA ARG A 200 17.47 17.76 8.99
C ARG A 200 17.81 16.54 8.13
N TRP A 201 16.88 16.09 7.31
CA TRP A 201 17.01 14.92 6.44
C TRP A 201 17.34 15.27 4.97
N GLY A 202 17.63 16.54 4.66
CA GLY A 202 17.87 16.98 3.28
C GLY A 202 16.58 17.04 2.44
N ASN A 203 16.72 17.02 1.10
CA ASN A 203 15.59 17.15 0.18
C ASN A 203 15.66 16.11 -0.93
N GLY A 204 14.47 15.77 -1.51
CA GLY A 204 14.37 14.91 -2.69
C GLY A 204 15.02 13.54 -2.49
N GLU A 205 15.87 13.14 -3.43
CA GLU A 205 16.53 11.83 -3.44
C GLU A 205 17.56 11.66 -2.29
N ASP A 206 18.21 12.75 -1.85
CA ASP A 206 19.12 12.73 -0.71
C ASP A 206 18.37 12.39 0.59
N ARG A 207 17.20 13.01 0.81
CA ARG A 207 16.29 12.67 1.93
C ARG A 207 15.90 11.20 1.88
N ARG A 208 15.51 10.71 0.70
CA ARG A 208 15.11 9.32 0.53
C ARG A 208 16.23 8.36 0.92
N LYS A 209 17.44 8.58 0.40
CA LYS A 209 18.61 7.76 0.70
C LYS A 209 18.94 7.75 2.20
N ARG A 210 18.92 8.91 2.86
CA ARG A 210 19.23 9.01 4.30
C ARG A 210 18.18 8.32 5.16
N LEU A 211 16.89 8.52 4.88
CA LEU A 211 15.82 7.89 5.64
C LEU A 211 15.82 6.37 5.47
N VAL A 212 15.98 5.88 4.24
CA VAL A 212 16.07 4.45 3.95
C VAL A 212 17.32 3.83 4.59
N ALA A 213 18.49 4.47 4.50
CA ALA A 213 19.72 4.01 5.14
C ALA A 213 19.60 3.96 6.68
N ALA A 214 18.80 4.85 7.26
CA ALA A 214 18.50 4.86 8.69
C ALA A 214 17.37 3.89 9.10
N GLY A 215 16.84 3.08 8.15
CA GLY A 215 15.81 2.08 8.40
C GLY A 215 14.39 2.64 8.45
N TYR A 216 14.16 3.88 8.00
CA TYR A 216 12.84 4.51 7.97
C TYR A 216 12.16 4.33 6.62
N ASN A 217 10.83 4.17 6.64
CA ASN A 217 10.03 4.16 5.42
C ASN A 217 9.86 5.60 4.91
N TYR A 218 10.61 5.94 3.86
CA TYR A 218 10.58 7.27 3.24
C TYR A 218 9.20 7.66 2.75
N GLU A 219 8.47 6.76 2.10
CA GLU A 219 7.17 7.03 1.49
C GLU A 219 6.14 7.42 2.56
N ASN A 220 6.10 6.69 3.66
CA ASN A 220 5.19 6.99 4.78
C ASN A 220 5.55 8.33 5.45
N ILE A 221 6.85 8.58 5.66
CA ILE A 221 7.32 9.85 6.24
C ILE A 221 7.00 11.00 5.31
N GLN A 222 7.26 10.86 4.00
CA GLN A 222 7.00 11.92 3.04
C GLN A 222 5.50 12.20 2.88
N LEU A 223 4.66 11.17 2.95
CA LEU A 223 3.20 11.33 2.95
C LEU A 223 2.74 12.18 4.14
N GLU A 224 3.23 11.88 5.34
CA GLU A 224 2.89 12.62 6.56
C GLU A 224 3.48 14.05 6.55
N VAL A 225 4.70 14.22 6.06
CA VAL A 225 5.32 15.53 5.83
C VAL A 225 4.44 16.36 4.89
N ASN A 226 4.03 15.81 3.75
CA ASN A 226 3.17 16.48 2.79
C ASN A 226 1.82 16.87 3.42
N ARG A 227 1.25 15.99 4.25
CA ARG A 227 0.02 16.28 5.00
C ARG A 227 0.20 17.47 5.96
N ARG A 228 1.30 17.54 6.69
CA ARG A 228 1.57 18.63 7.66
C ARG A 228 1.90 19.95 6.97
N ILE A 229 2.65 19.92 5.87
CA ILE A 229 2.99 21.14 5.10
C ILE A 229 1.76 21.65 4.34
N GLY A 230 0.91 20.76 3.84
CA GLY A 230 -0.25 21.10 3.02
C GLY A 230 -1.41 21.73 3.79
N GLY A 231 -1.26 22.06 5.10
CA GLY A 231 -2.24 22.77 5.93
C GLY A 231 -3.67 22.36 5.64
N GLY A 232 -4.08 21.20 6.15
CA GLY A 232 -5.45 20.76 6.43
C GLY A 232 -6.61 21.43 5.68
N ALA A 233 -6.66 21.35 4.35
CA ALA A 233 -7.93 21.48 3.66
C ALA A 233 -8.47 20.06 3.40
N PRO A 234 -9.76 19.77 3.67
CA PRO A 234 -10.37 18.49 3.36
C PRO A 234 -10.20 18.16 1.87
N ALA A 235 -9.90 16.90 1.55
CA ALA A 235 -9.70 16.43 0.18
C ALA A 235 -10.87 16.72 -0.78
N ALA A 236 -12.04 17.07 -0.25
CA ALA A 236 -13.23 17.46 -1.00
C ALA A 236 -13.09 18.77 -1.81
N ASN A 237 -12.10 19.61 -1.52
CA ASN A 237 -11.90 20.91 -2.19
C ASN A 237 -10.54 21.06 -2.88
N ARG A 238 -9.75 20.00 -3.00
CA ARG A 238 -8.47 20.08 -3.71
C ARG A 238 -8.69 19.78 -5.19
N PRO A 239 -8.25 20.66 -6.11
CA PRO A 239 -8.37 20.39 -7.54
C PRO A 239 -7.71 19.05 -7.92
N SER A 240 -8.40 18.27 -8.74
CA SER A 240 -7.91 17.01 -9.27
C SER A 240 -6.68 17.22 -10.17
N LEU A 241 -5.93 16.16 -10.45
CA LEU A 241 -4.80 16.21 -11.37
C LEU A 241 -5.21 16.78 -12.74
N TYR A 242 -6.41 16.43 -13.20
CA TYR A 242 -6.99 16.95 -14.44
C TYR A 242 -7.21 18.46 -14.39
N GLU A 243 -7.81 18.97 -13.31
CA GLU A 243 -8.07 20.40 -13.13
C GLU A 243 -6.78 21.22 -12.94
N ILE A 244 -5.79 20.68 -12.22
CA ILE A 244 -4.48 21.31 -12.11
C ILE A 244 -3.78 21.37 -13.46
N ALA A 245 -3.83 20.33 -14.27
CA ALA A 245 -3.29 20.34 -15.63
C ALA A 245 -3.99 21.40 -16.49
N GLN A 246 -5.29 21.56 -16.38
CA GLN A 246 -6.04 22.65 -17.03
C GLN A 246 -5.56 24.05 -16.59
N GLN A 247 -5.31 24.23 -15.30
CA GLN A 247 -4.76 25.49 -14.76
C GLN A 247 -3.34 25.75 -15.28
N VAL A 248 -2.51 24.70 -15.41
CA VAL A 248 -1.17 24.80 -16.01
C VAL A 248 -1.27 25.20 -17.47
N ILE A 249 -2.16 24.62 -18.26
CA ILE A 249 -2.41 24.95 -19.67
C ILE A 249 -2.84 26.43 -19.80
N LYS A 250 -3.68 26.91 -18.85
CA LYS A 250 -4.08 28.32 -18.78
C LYS A 250 -2.99 29.27 -18.27
N GLY A 251 -1.78 28.77 -17.98
CA GLY A 251 -0.64 29.60 -17.55
C GLY A 251 -0.65 30.02 -16.07
N LEU A 252 -1.64 29.60 -15.26
CA LEU A 252 -1.81 30.05 -13.87
C LEU A 252 -0.65 29.62 -12.93
N TRP A 253 0.13 28.64 -13.34
CA TRP A 253 1.25 28.07 -12.56
C TRP A 253 2.63 28.57 -13.02
N GLY A 254 2.67 29.48 -14.01
CA GLY A 254 3.93 29.95 -14.60
C GLY A 254 4.59 28.93 -15.51
N ASN A 255 5.88 29.14 -15.86
CA ASN A 255 6.62 28.31 -16.81
C ASN A 255 7.94 27.78 -16.22
N GLY A 256 8.44 26.66 -16.78
CA GLY A 256 9.75 26.08 -16.46
C GLY A 256 9.98 25.86 -14.95
N PRO A 257 11.12 26.33 -14.41
CA PRO A 257 11.47 26.13 -12.99
C PRO A 257 10.45 26.73 -12.03
N VAL A 258 9.84 27.87 -12.39
CA VAL A 258 8.83 28.54 -11.54
C VAL A 258 7.58 27.66 -11.41
N ARG A 259 7.12 27.04 -12.51
CA ARG A 259 6.02 26.09 -12.48
C ARG A 259 6.32 24.91 -11.56
N ARG A 260 7.51 24.31 -11.71
CA ARG A 260 7.94 23.20 -10.87
C ARG A 260 7.90 23.60 -9.39
N GLN A 261 8.51 24.73 -9.04
CA GLN A 261 8.55 25.21 -7.65
C GLN A 261 7.14 25.45 -7.08
N ARG A 262 6.25 26.11 -7.83
CA ARG A 262 4.88 26.39 -7.38
C ARG A 262 4.04 25.13 -7.20
N LEU A 263 4.08 24.21 -8.18
CA LEU A 263 3.34 22.95 -8.10
C LEU A 263 3.84 22.08 -6.93
N THR A 264 5.15 21.94 -6.78
CA THR A 264 5.76 21.20 -5.68
C THR A 264 5.47 21.86 -4.33
N GLY A 265 5.56 23.18 -4.25
CA GLY A 265 5.21 23.95 -3.04
C GLY A 265 3.73 23.83 -2.66
N ALA A 266 2.84 23.66 -3.64
CA ALA A 266 1.42 23.39 -3.43
C ALA A 266 1.12 21.88 -3.19
N GLY A 267 2.15 21.02 -3.10
CA GLY A 267 2.02 19.61 -2.80
C GLY A 267 1.56 18.75 -3.98
N TYR A 268 1.72 19.23 -5.21
CA TYR A 268 1.48 18.42 -6.41
C TYR A 268 2.77 17.79 -6.91
N ASN A 269 2.68 16.56 -7.43
CA ASN A 269 3.79 15.94 -8.14
C ASN A 269 3.92 16.59 -9.52
N TYR A 270 5.02 17.31 -9.74
CA TYR A 270 5.26 18.03 -11.00
C TYR A 270 5.25 17.13 -12.22
N GLU A 271 5.86 15.95 -12.13
CA GLU A 271 5.98 15.01 -13.26
C GLU A 271 4.61 14.46 -13.66
N GLN A 272 3.77 14.13 -12.67
CA GLN A 272 2.39 13.69 -12.92
C GLN A 272 1.54 14.81 -13.55
N VAL A 273 1.65 16.02 -13.03
CA VAL A 273 0.94 17.18 -13.61
C VAL A 273 1.41 17.42 -15.04
N GLN A 274 2.72 17.37 -15.30
CA GLN A 274 3.26 17.58 -16.64
C GLN A 274 2.86 16.48 -17.63
N ALA A 275 2.82 15.23 -17.18
CA ALA A 275 2.32 14.11 -17.98
C ALA A 275 0.85 14.31 -18.35
N GLU A 276 0.02 14.75 -17.42
CA GLU A 276 -1.40 15.04 -17.66
C GLU A 276 -1.58 16.25 -18.59
N VAL A 277 -0.78 17.32 -18.43
CA VAL A 277 -0.73 18.47 -19.37
C VAL A 277 -0.44 17.98 -20.79
N ASN A 278 0.61 17.17 -20.95
CA ASN A 278 0.99 16.65 -22.25
C ASN A 278 -0.10 15.74 -22.86
N ARG A 279 -0.82 14.98 -22.03
CA ARG A 279 -1.95 14.16 -22.47
C ARG A 279 -3.11 15.01 -22.97
N GLN A 280 -3.41 16.12 -22.29
CA GLN A 280 -4.52 17.02 -22.67
C GLN A 280 -4.20 17.82 -23.93
N LEU A 281 -2.93 18.20 -24.15
CA LEU A 281 -2.50 18.95 -25.35
C LEU A 281 -2.39 18.09 -26.61
N ARG A 282 -2.40 16.74 -26.51
CA ARG A 282 -2.38 15.83 -27.66
C ARG A 282 -3.79 15.44 -28.16
N ARG A 283 -4.82 15.96 -27.53
CA ARG A 283 -6.22 15.81 -27.96
C ARG A 283 -6.67 17.02 -28.79
#